data_9caa6ac13dd4727bbfecb9350503d4ac
#
_entry.id   9caa6ac13dd4727bbfecb9350503d4ac
#
_cell.length_a   1.000
_cell.length_b   1.000
_cell.length_c   1.000
_cell.angle_alpha   90.00
_cell.angle_beta   90.00
_cell.angle_gamma   90.00
#
_symmetry.space_group_name_H-M   'P 1'
#
loop_
_entity.id
_entity.type
_entity.pdbx_description
1 polymer ?
#
loop_
_entity_poly.entity_id
_entity_poly.type
_entity_poly.pdbx_seq_one_letter_code
_entity_poly.pdbx_strand_id
1 'polypeptide(L)'
;MALANENSFAIDPNELQSDEQVDHDINHAARPDNILDPGFNLTLRPMKYQVFFDMYKDAIKNTWTVDEIDFSDDHVDLRNMQASEKHLISRLVAFFATGDSIVSNNLVLNLYKHINAPEARMYLSRQLYEEALHVQFYLTLLDSYIPDMKEREEAFAAIHNIPSIKQKGDFCFKWMGTMESLDELTNEDEQRTFLRNLICFAACIEGLFFFAAFAYVCLLYTSDAA
;
A
#
# COMPACT_ATOMS: atom_id res chain seq x y z
N MET A 1 31.84 39.67 8.47
CA MET A 1 30.42 39.30 8.69
C MET A 1 30.40 37.81 8.99
N ALA A 2 30.45 37.46 10.28
CA ALA A 2 30.59 36.09 10.76
C ALA A 2 29.21 35.50 10.91
N LEU A 3 28.97 34.37 10.26
CA LEU A 3 27.79 33.54 10.45
C LEU A 3 28.00 32.74 11.74
N ALA A 4 27.27 33.10 12.79
CA ALA A 4 27.17 32.29 13.98
C ALA A 4 26.29 31.06 13.66
N ASN A 5 26.91 29.91 13.72
CA ASN A 5 26.23 28.62 13.63
C ASN A 5 26.43 27.93 14.99
N GLU A 6 25.50 28.11 15.90
CA GLU A 6 25.43 27.37 17.15
C GLU A 6 24.01 26.88 17.37
N ASN A 7 23.66 25.78 16.71
CA ASN A 7 22.64 24.86 17.18
C ASN A 7 23.31 23.71 17.93
N SER A 8 23.71 23.98 19.16
CA SER A 8 24.05 22.92 20.11
C SER A 8 22.74 22.35 20.65
N PHE A 9 22.29 21.20 20.14
CA PHE A 9 21.42 20.31 20.87
C PHE A 9 22.23 19.69 22.05
N ALA A 10 22.59 20.51 23.01
CA ALA A 10 23.10 20.01 24.26
C ALA A 10 21.89 19.59 25.10
N ILE A 11 21.64 18.29 25.15
CA ILE A 11 20.72 17.70 26.13
C ILE A 11 21.36 17.95 27.49
N ASP A 12 20.61 18.58 28.41
CA ASP A 12 21.06 18.78 29.78
C ASP A 12 21.32 17.41 30.42
N PRO A 13 22.54 17.10 30.89
CA PRO A 13 22.83 15.81 31.53
C PRO A 13 21.94 15.51 32.75
N ASN A 14 21.28 16.54 33.33
CA ASN A 14 20.36 16.38 34.44
C ASN A 14 18.91 16.05 33.98
N GLU A 15 18.60 16.15 32.69
CA GLU A 15 17.33 15.71 32.12
C GLU A 15 17.35 14.21 31.73
N LEU A 16 18.52 13.59 31.68
CA LEU A 16 18.61 12.14 31.50
C LEU A 16 18.17 11.48 32.81
N GLN A 17 17.07 10.79 32.78
CA GLN A 17 16.69 9.85 33.85
C GLN A 17 17.90 8.93 34.11
N SER A 18 18.12 8.55 35.38
CA SER A 18 19.23 7.65 35.70
C SER A 18 19.13 6.37 34.86
N ASP A 19 20.25 5.89 34.35
CA ASP A 19 20.33 4.69 33.49
C ASP A 19 19.58 3.49 34.12
N GLU A 20 19.55 3.38 35.44
CA GLU A 20 18.79 2.36 36.16
C GLU A 20 17.26 2.50 36.00
N GLN A 21 16.72 3.70 35.85
CA GLN A 21 15.27 3.92 35.70
C GLN A 21 14.84 3.69 34.26
N VAL A 22 15.67 4.08 33.30
CA VAL A 22 15.47 3.79 31.86
C VAL A 22 15.55 2.29 31.61
N ASP A 23 16.50 1.58 32.19
CA ASP A 23 16.63 0.12 32.07
C ASP A 23 15.44 -0.61 32.72
N HIS A 24 14.91 -0.11 33.83
CA HIS A 24 13.73 -0.68 34.48
C HIS A 24 12.47 -0.51 33.63
N ASP A 25 12.25 0.65 33.03
CA ASP A 25 11.09 0.93 32.19
C ASP A 25 11.14 0.18 30.85
N ILE A 26 12.33 0.00 30.26
CA ILE A 26 12.51 -0.79 29.03
C ILE A 26 12.32 -2.29 29.28
N ASN A 27 12.78 -2.80 30.44
CA ASN A 27 12.71 -4.23 30.76
C ASN A 27 11.32 -4.66 31.27
N HIS A 28 10.48 -3.73 31.75
CA HIS A 28 9.15 -4.02 32.28
C HIS A 28 8.00 -3.70 31.32
N ALA A 29 8.27 -3.11 30.13
CA ALA A 29 7.28 -3.11 29.06
C ALA A 29 7.02 -4.56 28.67
N ALA A 30 5.97 -5.17 29.24
CA ALA A 30 5.58 -6.53 28.92
C ALA A 30 5.48 -6.65 27.39
N ARG A 31 6.23 -7.59 26.82
CA ARG A 31 6.13 -7.87 25.38
C ARG A 31 4.69 -8.21 25.08
N PRO A 32 4.05 -7.58 24.09
CA PRO A 32 2.72 -7.99 23.67
C PRO A 32 2.72 -9.49 23.36
N ASP A 33 1.75 -10.21 23.92
CA ASP A 33 1.65 -11.66 23.71
C ASP A 33 1.10 -11.98 22.31
N ASN A 34 0.27 -11.09 21.77
CA ASN A 34 -0.33 -11.21 20.45
C ASN A 34 0.13 -10.04 19.55
N ILE A 35 0.22 -10.28 18.24
CA ILE A 35 0.60 -9.28 17.23
C ILE A 35 -0.34 -8.07 17.18
N LEU A 36 -1.57 -8.22 17.67
CA LEU A 36 -2.61 -7.18 17.73
C LEU A 36 -2.75 -6.53 19.11
N ASP A 37 -1.99 -6.97 20.12
CA ASP A 37 -2.05 -6.34 21.43
C ASP A 37 -1.56 -4.89 21.34
N PRO A 38 -2.15 -3.96 22.13
CA PRO A 38 -1.74 -2.57 22.15
C PRO A 38 -0.26 -2.38 22.49
N GLY A 39 0.34 -1.34 21.93
CA GLY A 39 1.73 -0.97 22.18
C GLY A 39 2.69 -1.41 21.08
N PHE A 40 3.99 -1.22 21.35
CA PHE A 40 5.06 -1.55 20.40
C PHE A 40 6.01 -2.58 20.99
N ASN A 41 6.35 -3.57 20.21
CA ASN A 41 7.45 -4.45 20.55
C ASN A 41 8.76 -3.85 20.00
N LEU A 42 9.60 -3.35 20.89
CA LEU A 42 10.93 -2.81 20.55
C LEU A 42 12.02 -3.89 20.49
N THR A 43 11.70 -5.13 20.88
CA THR A 43 12.67 -6.23 20.88
C THR A 43 12.75 -6.88 19.50
N LEU A 44 13.85 -6.62 18.80
CA LEU A 44 14.11 -7.16 17.47
C LEU A 44 14.55 -8.61 17.48
N ARG A 45 15.10 -9.12 18.60
CA ARG A 45 15.59 -10.49 18.77
C ARG A 45 15.22 -11.04 20.13
N PRO A 46 14.83 -12.34 20.23
CA PRO A 46 14.49 -13.24 19.11
C PRO A 46 13.22 -12.76 18.39
N MET A 47 13.17 -12.94 17.04
CA MET A 47 11.97 -12.63 16.26
C MET A 47 10.86 -13.60 16.63
N LYS A 48 9.65 -13.08 16.85
CA LYS A 48 8.47 -13.89 17.17
C LYS A 48 7.78 -14.38 15.90
N TYR A 49 7.77 -13.58 14.86
CA TYR A 49 7.07 -13.85 13.59
C TYR A 49 8.06 -13.85 12.41
N GLN A 50 9.04 -14.75 12.45
CA GLN A 50 10.12 -14.87 11.46
C GLN A 50 9.63 -14.88 10.01
N VAL A 51 8.44 -15.45 9.75
CA VAL A 51 7.82 -15.52 8.42
C VAL A 51 7.70 -14.14 7.75
N PHE A 52 7.31 -13.11 8.48
CA PHE A 52 7.18 -11.75 7.92
C PHE A 52 8.54 -11.16 7.54
N PHE A 53 9.57 -11.43 8.34
CA PHE A 53 10.93 -11.00 7.99
C PHE A 53 11.46 -11.70 6.75
N ASP A 54 11.16 -12.99 6.59
CA ASP A 54 11.55 -13.74 5.39
C ASP A 54 10.79 -13.25 4.15
N MET A 55 9.48 -12.98 4.25
CA MET A 55 8.68 -12.35 3.21
C MET A 55 9.22 -10.95 2.84
N TYR A 56 9.60 -10.14 3.82
CA TYR A 56 10.26 -8.85 3.58
C TYR A 56 11.54 -9.00 2.76
N LYS A 57 12.43 -9.94 3.14
CA LYS A 57 13.68 -10.18 2.41
C LYS A 57 13.43 -10.65 0.98
N ASP A 58 12.44 -11.52 0.79
CA ASP A 58 12.10 -12.01 -0.55
C ASP A 58 11.50 -10.90 -1.43
N ALA A 59 10.67 -10.03 -0.87
CA ALA A 59 10.17 -8.86 -1.58
C ALA A 59 11.28 -7.89 -1.98
N ILE A 60 12.31 -7.70 -1.14
CA ILE A 60 13.48 -6.86 -1.49
C ILE A 60 14.26 -7.44 -2.69
N LYS A 61 14.37 -8.76 -2.80
CA LYS A 61 15.07 -9.40 -3.93
C LYS A 61 14.37 -9.16 -5.27
N ASN A 62 13.08 -8.95 -5.25
CA ASN A 62 12.25 -8.72 -6.42
C ASN A 62 11.97 -7.21 -6.65
N THR A 63 12.84 -6.34 -6.16
CA THR A 63 12.71 -4.89 -6.40
C THR A 63 12.87 -4.59 -7.88
N TRP A 64 11.98 -3.77 -8.39
CA TRP A 64 11.99 -3.25 -9.75
C TRP A 64 11.73 -1.74 -9.73
N THR A 65 11.92 -1.06 -10.85
CA THR A 65 11.63 0.37 -11.02
C THR A 65 10.86 0.61 -12.31
N VAL A 66 10.09 1.69 -12.35
CA VAL A 66 9.31 2.05 -13.56
C VAL A 66 10.24 2.34 -14.73
N ASP A 67 11.45 2.85 -14.48
CA ASP A 67 12.44 3.18 -15.51
C ASP A 67 13.02 1.94 -16.23
N GLU A 68 12.81 0.74 -15.70
CA GLU A 68 13.22 -0.53 -16.35
C GLU A 68 12.25 -0.97 -17.44
N ILE A 69 11.07 -0.32 -17.54
CA ILE A 69 10.01 -0.72 -18.48
C ILE A 69 10.01 0.23 -19.67
N ASP A 70 10.20 -0.32 -20.86
CA ASP A 70 10.16 0.42 -22.11
C ASP A 70 8.75 0.38 -22.72
N PHE A 71 8.10 1.53 -22.80
CA PHE A 71 6.76 1.69 -23.39
C PHE A 71 6.79 2.06 -24.87
N SER A 72 7.96 2.11 -25.53
CA SER A 72 8.10 2.62 -26.90
C SER A 72 7.31 1.81 -27.92
N ASP A 73 7.30 0.49 -27.79
CA ASP A 73 6.59 -0.41 -28.69
C ASP A 73 5.07 -0.33 -28.52
N ASP A 74 4.60 -0.08 -27.29
CA ASP A 74 3.17 0.06 -26.96
C ASP A 74 2.48 1.17 -27.75
N HIS A 75 3.21 2.23 -28.14
CA HIS A 75 2.66 3.29 -28.97
C HIS A 75 2.24 2.83 -30.37
N VAL A 76 2.88 1.78 -30.90
CA VAL A 76 2.51 1.19 -32.18
C VAL A 76 1.24 0.37 -32.01
N ASP A 77 1.17 -0.45 -30.99
CA ASP A 77 0.03 -1.31 -30.70
C ASP A 77 -1.20 -0.49 -30.38
N LEU A 78 -1.08 0.54 -29.57
CA LEU A 78 -2.15 1.48 -29.28
C LEU A 78 -2.74 2.15 -30.54
N ARG A 79 -1.90 2.49 -31.54
CA ARG A 79 -2.43 3.06 -32.78
C ARG A 79 -3.28 2.06 -33.55
N ASN A 80 -2.94 0.79 -33.50
CA ASN A 80 -3.62 -0.28 -34.21
C ASN A 80 -4.86 -0.82 -33.49
N MET A 81 -4.97 -0.62 -32.16
CA MET A 81 -6.12 -1.03 -31.37
C MET A 81 -7.42 -0.40 -31.82
N GLN A 82 -8.52 -1.12 -31.65
CA GLN A 82 -9.86 -0.60 -31.85
C GLN A 82 -10.22 0.43 -30.77
N ALA A 83 -11.11 1.36 -31.09
CA ALA A 83 -11.55 2.40 -30.14
C ALA A 83 -12.14 1.83 -28.83
N SER A 84 -12.85 0.69 -28.91
CA SER A 84 -13.40 -0.01 -27.75
C SER A 84 -12.32 -0.59 -26.83
N GLU A 85 -11.23 -1.11 -27.38
CA GLU A 85 -10.09 -1.66 -26.65
C GLU A 85 -9.33 -0.54 -25.93
N LYS A 86 -9.01 0.56 -26.65
CA LYS A 86 -8.40 1.75 -26.05
C LYS A 86 -9.22 2.31 -24.91
N HIS A 87 -10.55 2.41 -25.12
CA HIS A 87 -11.48 2.88 -24.09
C HIS A 87 -11.42 2.00 -22.84
N LEU A 88 -11.41 0.67 -23.00
CA LEU A 88 -11.39 -0.26 -21.89
C LEU A 88 -10.04 -0.19 -21.15
N ILE A 89 -8.89 -0.23 -21.85
CA ILE A 89 -7.56 -0.14 -21.24
C ILE A 89 -7.44 1.15 -20.42
N SER A 90 -7.80 2.29 -20.99
CA SER A 90 -7.67 3.57 -20.28
C SER A 90 -8.47 3.59 -18.96
N ARG A 91 -9.67 2.97 -18.93
CA ARG A 91 -10.49 2.88 -17.72
C ARG A 91 -9.93 1.86 -16.71
N LEU A 92 -9.37 0.76 -17.18
CA LEU A 92 -8.72 -0.23 -16.31
C LEU A 92 -7.48 0.35 -15.63
N VAL A 93 -6.62 1.03 -16.38
CA VAL A 93 -5.39 1.64 -15.82
C VAL A 93 -5.75 2.72 -14.79
N ALA A 94 -6.73 3.57 -15.08
CA ALA A 94 -7.21 4.55 -14.11
C ALA A 94 -7.85 3.90 -12.87
N PHE A 95 -8.54 2.77 -13.04
CA PHE A 95 -9.08 1.97 -11.93
C PHE A 95 -7.97 1.39 -11.06
N PHE A 96 -6.90 0.84 -11.64
CA PHE A 96 -5.75 0.34 -10.90
C PHE A 96 -5.08 1.46 -10.10
N ALA A 97 -4.74 2.59 -10.73
CA ALA A 97 -4.10 3.71 -10.06
C ALA A 97 -4.91 4.20 -8.84
N THR A 98 -6.24 4.26 -8.98
CA THR A 98 -7.13 4.66 -7.88
C THR A 98 -7.22 3.57 -6.81
N GLY A 99 -7.31 2.29 -7.23
CA GLY A 99 -7.41 1.14 -6.34
C GLY A 99 -6.20 1.04 -5.42
N ASP A 100 -5.01 1.08 -5.97
CA ASP A 100 -3.74 0.99 -5.21
C ASP A 100 -3.57 2.19 -4.27
N SER A 101 -4.05 3.37 -4.65
CA SER A 101 -4.08 4.51 -3.73
C SER A 101 -5.00 4.27 -2.52
N ILE A 102 -6.14 3.62 -2.71
CA ILE A 102 -7.04 3.25 -1.60
C ILE A 102 -6.40 2.17 -0.72
N VAL A 103 -5.77 1.16 -1.33
CA VAL A 103 -5.05 0.09 -0.61
C VAL A 103 -3.93 0.68 0.23
N SER A 104 -3.09 1.55 -0.33
CA SER A 104 -2.02 2.25 0.37
C SER A 104 -2.54 2.98 1.61
N ASN A 105 -3.64 3.72 1.47
CA ASN A 105 -4.25 4.43 2.60
C ASN A 105 -4.73 3.45 3.68
N ASN A 106 -5.38 2.34 3.29
CA ASN A 106 -5.83 1.34 4.26
C ASN A 106 -4.67 0.66 4.99
N LEU A 107 -3.56 0.39 4.30
CA LEU A 107 -2.35 -0.18 4.91
C LEU A 107 -1.80 0.72 6.02
N VAL A 108 -1.69 2.03 5.76
CA VAL A 108 -1.12 2.99 6.72
C VAL A 108 -2.09 3.28 7.85
N LEU A 109 -3.32 3.66 7.52
CA LEU A 109 -4.28 4.19 8.47
C LEU A 109 -4.92 3.09 9.33
N ASN A 110 -5.12 1.91 8.77
CA ASN A 110 -5.94 0.87 9.39
C ASN A 110 -5.18 -0.39 9.77
N LEU A 111 -4.12 -0.75 9.08
CA LEU A 111 -3.38 -1.98 9.38
C LEU A 111 -2.10 -1.72 10.18
N TYR A 112 -1.25 -0.85 9.68
CA TYR A 112 0.09 -0.63 10.24
C TYR A 112 0.05 -0.19 11.71
N LYS A 113 -0.89 0.67 12.09
CA LYS A 113 -1.00 1.19 13.46
C LYS A 113 -1.33 0.10 14.49
N HIS A 114 -2.05 -0.96 14.08
CA HIS A 114 -2.49 -2.03 14.97
C HIS A 114 -1.52 -3.22 15.06
N ILE A 115 -0.48 -3.24 14.24
CA ILE A 115 0.51 -4.32 14.25
C ILE A 115 1.66 -3.91 15.17
N ASN A 116 1.94 -4.67 16.22
CA ASN A 116 3.02 -4.35 17.16
C ASN A 116 4.35 -5.03 16.82
N ALA A 117 4.36 -6.08 16.00
CA ALA A 117 5.56 -6.85 15.66
C ALA A 117 6.47 -6.10 14.66
N PRO A 118 7.76 -5.83 14.99
CA PRO A 118 8.67 -5.10 14.12
C PRO A 118 8.86 -5.76 12.76
N GLU A 119 9.00 -7.09 12.71
CA GLU A 119 9.17 -7.86 11.48
C GLU A 119 7.95 -7.79 10.55
N ALA A 120 6.74 -7.76 11.10
CA ALA A 120 5.51 -7.58 10.33
C ALA A 120 5.40 -6.13 9.80
N ARG A 121 5.81 -5.14 10.60
CA ARG A 121 5.86 -3.74 10.16
C ARG A 121 6.88 -3.53 9.05
N MET A 122 8.03 -4.20 9.08
CA MET A 122 8.99 -4.17 7.97
C MET A 122 8.36 -4.67 6.68
N TYR A 123 7.63 -5.78 6.73
CA TYR A 123 6.92 -6.31 5.58
C TYR A 123 5.84 -5.36 5.06
N LEU A 124 5.01 -4.80 5.95
CA LEU A 124 3.98 -3.81 5.57
C LEU A 124 4.58 -2.53 4.98
N SER A 125 5.75 -2.08 5.48
CA SER A 125 6.46 -0.93 4.91
C SER A 125 6.95 -1.22 3.50
N ARG A 126 7.39 -2.45 3.24
CA ARG A 126 7.78 -2.88 1.89
C ARG A 126 6.55 -2.98 0.97
N GLN A 127 5.42 -3.50 1.46
CA GLN A 127 4.18 -3.52 0.70
C GLN A 127 3.73 -2.10 0.35
N LEU A 128 3.79 -1.16 1.29
CA LEU A 128 3.45 0.25 1.02
C LEU A 128 4.33 0.88 -0.06
N TYR A 129 5.62 0.52 -0.09
CA TYR A 129 6.52 0.93 -1.17
C TYR A 129 6.07 0.36 -2.52
N GLU A 130 5.66 -0.91 -2.59
CA GLU A 130 5.14 -1.51 -3.83
C GLU A 130 3.89 -0.78 -4.32
N GLU A 131 2.94 -0.46 -3.44
CA GLU A 131 1.74 0.28 -3.84
C GLU A 131 2.07 1.66 -4.43
N ALA A 132 3.05 2.36 -3.83
CA ALA A 132 3.52 3.64 -4.37
C ALA A 132 4.17 3.47 -5.76
N LEU A 133 4.93 2.39 -5.95
CA LEU A 133 5.57 2.05 -7.22
C LEU A 133 4.52 1.70 -8.29
N HIS A 134 3.49 0.92 -7.93
CA HIS A 134 2.36 0.62 -8.81
C HIS A 134 1.64 1.88 -9.26
N VAL A 135 1.33 2.79 -8.33
CA VAL A 135 0.70 4.08 -8.68
C VAL A 135 1.58 4.87 -9.65
N GLN A 136 2.88 4.96 -9.41
CA GLN A 136 3.82 5.61 -10.34
C GLN A 136 3.78 4.95 -11.72
N PHE A 137 3.81 3.62 -11.76
CA PHE A 137 3.72 2.86 -13.02
C PHE A 137 2.44 3.18 -13.80
N TYR A 138 1.27 3.12 -13.15
CA TYR A 138 0.00 3.42 -13.82
C TYR A 138 -0.12 4.87 -14.28
N LEU A 139 0.44 5.83 -13.55
CA LEU A 139 0.50 7.22 -13.98
C LEU A 139 1.38 7.37 -15.23
N THR A 140 2.55 6.73 -15.25
CA THR A 140 3.44 6.74 -16.42
C THR A 140 2.77 6.08 -17.62
N LEU A 141 2.05 4.98 -17.40
CA LEU A 141 1.30 4.28 -18.43
C LEU A 141 0.17 5.16 -19.01
N LEU A 142 -0.59 5.85 -18.15
CA LEU A 142 -1.64 6.78 -18.59
C LEU A 142 -1.07 7.96 -19.37
N ASP A 143 0.06 8.52 -18.93
CA ASP A 143 0.74 9.60 -19.65
C ASP A 143 1.22 9.17 -21.02
N SER A 144 1.66 7.91 -21.16
CA SER A 144 2.09 7.32 -22.42
C SER A 144 0.92 6.97 -23.33
N TYR A 145 -0.15 6.39 -22.79
CA TYR A 145 -1.27 5.85 -23.58
C TYR A 145 -2.33 6.90 -23.90
N ILE A 146 -2.52 7.90 -23.04
CA ILE A 146 -3.53 8.94 -23.19
C ILE A 146 -2.85 10.32 -23.11
N PRO A 147 -2.27 10.82 -24.19
CA PRO A 147 -1.58 12.11 -24.19
C PRO A 147 -2.54 13.30 -24.01
N ASP A 148 -3.83 13.14 -24.36
CA ASP A 148 -4.84 14.18 -24.17
C ASP A 148 -5.26 14.28 -22.69
N MET A 149 -5.07 15.46 -22.10
CA MET A 149 -5.34 15.72 -20.68
C MET A 149 -6.81 15.52 -20.33
N LYS A 150 -7.74 15.94 -21.21
CA LYS A 150 -9.17 15.81 -20.98
C LYS A 150 -9.60 14.34 -20.97
N GLU A 151 -9.06 13.56 -21.88
CA GLU A 151 -9.34 12.12 -21.94
C GLU A 151 -8.82 11.40 -20.70
N ARG A 152 -7.65 11.81 -20.16
CA ARG A 152 -7.15 11.31 -18.87
C ARG A 152 -8.06 11.67 -17.71
N GLU A 153 -8.52 12.91 -17.62
CA GLU A 153 -9.49 13.33 -16.59
C GLU A 153 -10.78 12.50 -16.66
N GLU A 154 -11.28 12.24 -17.88
CA GLU A 154 -12.45 11.38 -18.09
C GLU A 154 -12.18 9.93 -17.67
N ALA A 155 -10.95 9.41 -17.86
CA ALA A 155 -10.56 8.07 -17.41
C ALA A 155 -10.58 7.97 -15.88
N PHE A 156 -10.01 8.94 -15.15
CA PHE A 156 -10.08 8.99 -13.69
C PHE A 156 -11.49 9.22 -13.16
N ALA A 157 -12.30 10.01 -13.86
CA ALA A 157 -13.71 10.23 -13.50
C ALA A 157 -14.54 8.93 -13.59
N ALA A 158 -14.03 7.87 -14.22
CA ALA A 158 -14.72 6.59 -14.34
C ALA A 158 -15.12 5.98 -13.00
N ILE A 159 -14.33 6.21 -11.93
CA ILE A 159 -14.67 5.75 -10.57
C ILE A 159 -16.00 6.37 -10.06
N HIS A 160 -16.40 7.50 -10.58
CA HIS A 160 -17.65 8.17 -10.22
C HIS A 160 -18.77 7.92 -11.24
N ASN A 161 -18.42 7.78 -12.51
CA ASN A 161 -19.34 7.82 -13.64
C ASN A 161 -19.71 6.43 -14.19
N ILE A 162 -18.87 5.41 -13.98
CA ILE A 162 -19.15 4.04 -14.40
C ILE A 162 -19.72 3.26 -13.22
N PRO A 163 -20.99 2.81 -13.27
CA PRO A 163 -21.67 2.23 -12.10
C PRO A 163 -20.92 1.04 -11.48
N SER A 164 -20.34 0.16 -12.28
CA SER A 164 -19.60 -1.01 -11.79
C SER A 164 -18.29 -0.64 -11.08
N ILE A 165 -17.57 0.37 -11.59
CA ILE A 165 -16.35 0.88 -10.98
C ILE A 165 -16.69 1.63 -9.69
N LYS A 166 -17.74 2.47 -9.74
CA LYS A 166 -18.24 3.19 -8.56
C LYS A 166 -18.62 2.24 -7.43
N GLN A 167 -19.34 1.15 -7.72
CA GLN A 167 -19.71 0.17 -6.71
C GLN A 167 -18.49 -0.49 -6.06
N LYS A 168 -17.44 -0.77 -6.82
CA LYS A 168 -16.17 -1.28 -6.28
C LYS A 168 -15.50 -0.25 -5.37
N GLY A 169 -15.43 1.01 -5.78
CA GLY A 169 -14.91 2.10 -4.96
C GLY A 169 -15.70 2.29 -3.67
N ASP A 170 -17.03 2.36 -3.76
CA ASP A 170 -17.91 2.47 -2.59
C ASP A 170 -17.72 1.31 -1.61
N PHE A 171 -17.49 0.09 -2.13
CA PHE A 171 -17.17 -1.08 -1.32
C PHE A 171 -15.83 -0.91 -0.59
N CYS A 172 -14.77 -0.47 -1.27
CA CYS A 172 -13.47 -0.22 -0.66
C CYS A 172 -13.54 0.82 0.45
N PHE A 173 -14.18 1.96 0.20
CA PHE A 173 -14.36 3.02 1.20
C PHE A 173 -15.19 2.58 2.39
N LYS A 174 -16.25 1.80 2.16
CA LYS A 174 -17.04 1.21 3.24
C LYS A 174 -16.19 0.38 4.18
N TRP A 175 -15.34 -0.50 3.64
CA TRP A 175 -14.49 -1.36 4.46
C TRP A 175 -13.35 -0.59 5.12
N MET A 176 -12.76 0.39 4.45
CA MET A 176 -11.78 1.29 5.06
C MET A 176 -12.38 2.02 6.27
N GLY A 177 -13.59 2.56 6.14
CA GLY A 177 -14.31 3.24 7.21
C GLY A 177 -14.66 2.36 8.42
N THR A 178 -14.68 1.01 8.28
CA THR A 178 -14.91 0.12 9.43
C THR A 178 -13.85 0.23 10.51
N MET A 179 -12.66 0.73 10.17
CA MET A 179 -11.52 0.86 11.07
C MET A 179 -11.33 2.27 11.63
N GLU A 180 -12.01 3.28 11.08
CA GLU A 180 -11.79 4.68 11.45
C GLU A 180 -12.08 4.98 12.92
N SER A 181 -13.00 4.25 13.54
CA SER A 181 -13.39 4.40 14.94
C SER A 181 -12.56 3.55 15.91
N LEU A 182 -11.61 2.75 15.41
CA LEU A 182 -10.82 1.84 16.22
C LEU A 182 -9.42 2.43 16.44
N ASP A 183 -9.18 2.93 17.65
CA ASP A 183 -7.85 3.41 18.04
C ASP A 183 -6.94 2.26 18.52
N GLU A 184 -7.49 1.34 19.30
CA GLU A 184 -6.82 0.14 19.80
C GLU A 184 -7.73 -1.09 19.62
N LEU A 185 -7.14 -2.28 19.53
CA LEU A 185 -7.87 -3.54 19.38
C LEU A 185 -7.91 -4.27 20.74
N THR A 186 -8.73 -3.76 21.63
CA THR A 186 -8.75 -4.19 23.04
C THR A 186 -9.63 -5.41 23.32
N ASN A 187 -10.53 -5.76 22.41
CA ASN A 187 -11.47 -6.87 22.57
C ASN A 187 -11.61 -7.70 21.29
N GLU A 188 -12.21 -8.88 21.41
CA GLU A 188 -12.38 -9.82 20.29
C GLU A 188 -13.18 -9.25 19.12
N ASP A 189 -14.18 -8.41 19.35
CA ASP A 189 -15.01 -7.87 18.27
C ASP A 189 -14.24 -6.84 17.43
N GLU A 190 -13.40 -6.03 18.08
CA GLU A 190 -12.48 -5.11 17.39
C GLU A 190 -11.43 -5.88 16.59
N GLN A 191 -10.82 -6.92 17.17
CA GLN A 191 -9.88 -7.79 16.48
C GLN A 191 -10.53 -8.53 15.30
N ARG A 192 -11.77 -8.98 15.43
CA ARG A 192 -12.54 -9.57 14.32
C ARG A 192 -12.84 -8.55 13.23
N THR A 193 -13.13 -7.32 13.59
CA THR A 193 -13.36 -6.22 12.63
C THR A 193 -12.08 -5.95 11.85
N PHE A 194 -10.94 -5.88 12.52
CA PHE A 194 -9.62 -5.77 11.90
C PHE A 194 -9.35 -6.92 10.91
N LEU A 195 -9.56 -8.17 11.35
CA LEU A 195 -9.34 -9.34 10.48
C LEU A 195 -10.27 -9.36 9.27
N ARG A 196 -11.53 -8.95 9.42
CA ARG A 196 -12.46 -8.82 8.31
C ARG A 196 -12.03 -7.75 7.31
N ASN A 197 -11.55 -6.61 7.81
CA ASN A 197 -10.97 -5.56 6.97
C ASN A 197 -9.77 -6.10 6.20
N LEU A 198 -8.82 -6.74 6.88
CA LEU A 198 -7.64 -7.35 6.26
C LEU A 198 -8.01 -8.35 5.17
N ILE A 199 -8.93 -9.29 5.46
CA ILE A 199 -9.39 -10.29 4.49
C ILE A 199 -10.11 -9.62 3.31
N CYS A 200 -10.92 -8.60 3.56
CA CYS A 200 -11.63 -7.88 2.52
C CYS A 200 -10.65 -7.21 1.54
N PHE A 201 -9.62 -6.54 2.05
CA PHE A 201 -8.61 -5.92 1.21
C PHE A 201 -7.75 -6.95 0.49
N ALA A 202 -7.18 -7.92 1.19
CA ALA A 202 -6.27 -8.89 0.60
C ALA A 202 -6.95 -9.87 -0.38
N ALA A 203 -8.15 -10.36 -0.06
CA ALA A 203 -8.82 -11.36 -0.88
C ALA A 203 -9.83 -10.77 -1.87
N CYS A 204 -10.64 -9.78 -1.46
CA CYS A 204 -11.70 -9.27 -2.33
C CYS A 204 -11.17 -8.16 -3.24
N ILE A 205 -10.41 -7.21 -2.71
CA ILE A 205 -9.93 -6.07 -3.51
C ILE A 205 -8.74 -6.51 -4.34
N GLU A 206 -7.67 -6.96 -3.72
CA GLU A 206 -6.46 -7.41 -4.41
C GLU A 206 -6.71 -8.68 -5.24
N GLY A 207 -7.39 -9.68 -4.66
CA GLY A 207 -7.61 -10.96 -5.31
C GLY A 207 -8.70 -10.94 -6.38
N LEU A 208 -9.88 -10.35 -6.12
CA LEU A 208 -11.02 -10.45 -7.04
C LEU A 208 -11.15 -9.25 -7.96
N PHE A 209 -11.07 -8.00 -7.42
CA PHE A 209 -11.37 -6.82 -8.24
C PHE A 209 -10.30 -6.59 -9.30
N PHE A 210 -9.04 -6.83 -8.97
CA PHE A 210 -7.93 -6.67 -9.90
C PHE A 210 -7.75 -7.87 -10.82
N PHE A 211 -8.00 -9.09 -10.35
CA PHE A 211 -7.76 -10.30 -11.12
C PHE A 211 -8.46 -10.32 -12.48
N ALA A 212 -9.75 -9.94 -12.52
CA ALA A 212 -10.50 -9.89 -13.77
C ALA A 212 -9.91 -8.87 -14.77
N ALA A 213 -9.39 -7.76 -14.28
CA ALA A 213 -8.75 -6.74 -15.09
C ALA A 213 -7.38 -7.19 -15.61
N PHE A 214 -6.57 -7.85 -14.77
CA PHE A 214 -5.31 -8.46 -15.19
C PHE A 214 -5.53 -9.57 -16.21
N ALA A 215 -6.56 -10.41 -16.05
CA ALA A 215 -6.90 -11.44 -17.02
C ALA A 215 -7.23 -10.84 -18.40
N TYR A 216 -7.91 -9.69 -18.45
CA TYR A 216 -8.18 -8.99 -19.70
C TYR A 216 -6.89 -8.47 -20.36
N VAL A 217 -5.98 -7.86 -19.60
CA VAL A 217 -4.69 -7.41 -20.11
C VAL A 217 -3.88 -8.60 -20.68
N CYS A 218 -3.85 -9.72 -19.95
CA CYS A 218 -3.20 -10.94 -20.43
C CYS A 218 -3.84 -11.49 -21.73
N LEU A 219 -5.17 -11.37 -21.85
CA LEU A 219 -5.87 -11.81 -23.08
C LEU A 219 -5.47 -10.97 -24.31
N LEU A 220 -5.33 -9.65 -24.14
CA LEU A 220 -4.84 -8.78 -25.21
C LEU A 220 -3.43 -9.20 -25.67
N TYR A 221 -2.52 -9.39 -24.72
CA TYR A 221 -1.15 -9.83 -24.99
C TYR A 221 -1.08 -11.16 -25.75
N THR A 222 -1.98 -12.12 -25.43
CA THR A 222 -2.00 -13.43 -26.08
C THR A 222 -2.72 -13.45 -27.43
N SER A 223 -3.63 -12.51 -27.70
CA SER A 223 -4.35 -12.42 -28.97
C SER A 223 -3.47 -11.93 -30.12
N ASP A 224 -2.44 -11.14 -29.83
CA ASP A 224 -1.49 -10.65 -30.84
C ASP A 224 -0.37 -11.67 -31.15
N ALA A 225 -0.26 -12.75 -30.37
CA ALA A 225 0.72 -13.82 -30.57
C ALA A 225 0.19 -14.98 -31.43
N ALA A 226 -1.04 -14.92 -31.95
CA ALA A 226 -1.68 -15.91 -32.82
C ALA A 226 -1.77 -15.41 -34.29
#